data_86125bddf53f9e4dbdcc496efa051daf
#
_entry.id   86125bddf53f9e4dbdcc496efa051daf
#
_cell.length_a   1.000
_cell.length_b   1.000
_cell.length_c   1.000
_cell.angle_alpha   90.00
_cell.angle_beta   90.00
_cell.angle_gamma   90.00
#
_symmetry.space_group_name_H-M   'P 1'
#
loop_
_entity.id
_entity.type
_entity.pdbx_description
1 polymer ?
#
loop_
_entity_poly.entity_id
_entity_poly.type
_entity_poly.pdbx_seq_one_letter_code
_entity_poly.pdbx_strand_id
1 'polypeptide(L)'
;MATYDLEEQEQLDELKTWWKMYGNLVTGILLAVALAVAAWQGWNWWQRQQAAQASAVFSALQTATAQRDAKRARELAGELIDKYSVTSYAGMGALLAARVQVDAGDMKNARVQLAWAAENAKDAGLRDLARLRLAAVMLDEKAYDEAMKQLAVEPGAAFAPRFAELRGDIFAAQGKSAEARNAYDLALTKFDTLAKDDETRQRGGYKEVVQTKRDSLGAAK
;
A
#
# COMPACT_ATOMS: atom_id res chain seq x y z
N MET A 1 -7.01 -17.66 70.28
CA MET A 1 -6.71 -16.49 69.39
C MET A 1 -5.20 -16.35 69.08
N ALA A 2 -4.31 -17.15 69.65
CA ALA A 2 -2.86 -16.99 69.45
C ALA A 2 -2.24 -17.82 68.35
N THR A 3 -2.97 -18.73 67.73
CA THR A 3 -2.47 -19.56 66.57
C THR A 3 -2.57 -18.88 65.22
N TYR A 4 -3.51 -17.99 65.02
CA TYR A 4 -3.64 -17.18 63.80
C TYR A 4 -2.52 -16.16 63.60
N ASP A 5 -2.00 -15.60 64.71
CA ASP A 5 -0.92 -14.60 64.64
C ASP A 5 0.44 -15.19 64.25
N LEU A 6 0.70 -16.47 64.53
CA LEU A 6 1.97 -17.13 64.17
C LEU A 6 2.01 -17.52 62.68
N GLU A 7 0.91 -18.01 62.13
CA GLU A 7 0.81 -18.35 60.68
C GLU A 7 0.86 -17.08 59.79
N GLU A 8 0.27 -15.96 60.22
CA GLU A 8 0.37 -14.68 59.52
C GLU A 8 1.80 -14.09 59.59
N GLN A 9 2.52 -14.27 60.70
CA GLN A 9 3.90 -13.84 60.81
C GLN A 9 4.86 -14.67 59.94
N GLU A 10 4.68 -15.99 59.87
CA GLU A 10 5.47 -16.85 59.00
C GLU A 10 5.25 -16.50 57.49
N GLN A 11 4.01 -16.28 57.08
CA GLN A 11 3.70 -15.85 55.70
C GLN A 11 4.30 -14.48 55.35
N LEU A 12 4.30 -13.55 56.30
CA LEU A 12 4.92 -12.23 56.11
C LEU A 12 6.45 -12.32 56.02
N ASP A 13 7.09 -13.20 56.76
CA ASP A 13 8.53 -13.38 56.72
C ASP A 13 9.01 -14.14 55.49
N GLU A 14 8.22 -15.09 54.98
CA GLU A 14 8.43 -15.70 53.66
C GLU A 14 8.33 -14.66 52.53
N LEU A 15 7.31 -13.80 52.56
CA LEU A 15 7.13 -12.75 51.58
C LEU A 15 8.27 -11.72 51.59
N LYS A 16 8.74 -11.33 52.81
CA LYS A 16 9.89 -10.43 52.96
C LYS A 16 11.17 -11.06 52.42
N THR A 17 11.37 -12.36 52.64
CA THR A 17 12.54 -13.10 52.16
C THR A 17 12.53 -13.22 50.67
N TRP A 18 11.37 -13.56 50.07
CA TRP A 18 11.19 -13.58 48.63
C TRP A 18 11.45 -12.21 47.99
N TRP A 19 10.91 -11.14 48.61
CA TRP A 19 11.13 -9.77 48.12
C TRP A 19 12.59 -9.32 48.23
N LYS A 20 13.32 -9.74 49.25
CA LYS A 20 14.76 -9.50 49.34
C LYS A 20 15.56 -10.20 48.25
N MET A 21 15.16 -11.40 47.83
CA MET A 21 15.83 -12.16 46.78
C MET A 21 15.44 -11.67 45.39
N TYR A 22 14.17 -11.40 45.14
CA TYR A 22 13.65 -11.15 43.77
C TYR A 22 13.14 -9.72 43.59
N GLY A 23 13.01 -8.90 44.62
CA GLY A 23 12.45 -7.56 44.54
C GLY A 23 13.13 -6.65 43.52
N ASN A 24 14.46 -6.69 43.44
CA ASN A 24 15.20 -5.91 42.42
C ASN A 24 14.93 -6.38 40.99
N LEU A 25 14.79 -7.69 40.78
CA LEU A 25 14.46 -8.28 39.52
C LEU A 25 13.03 -7.90 39.08
N VAL A 26 12.07 -8.05 40.00
CA VAL A 26 10.66 -7.69 39.75
C VAL A 26 10.52 -6.20 39.46
N THR A 27 11.16 -5.35 40.27
CA THR A 27 11.17 -3.90 40.03
C THR A 27 11.81 -3.54 38.70
N GLY A 28 12.91 -4.20 38.32
CA GLY A 28 13.57 -4.03 37.02
C GLY A 28 12.68 -4.42 35.87
N ILE A 29 11.97 -5.54 35.96
CA ILE A 29 11.00 -5.99 34.92
C ILE A 29 9.83 -4.99 34.82
N LEU A 30 9.26 -4.56 35.94
CA LEU A 30 8.16 -3.59 35.97
C LEU A 30 8.58 -2.26 35.34
N LEU A 31 9.79 -1.79 35.65
CA LEU A 31 10.33 -0.57 35.06
C LEU A 31 10.52 -0.72 33.52
N ALA A 32 11.08 -1.84 33.09
CA ALA A 32 11.25 -2.12 31.66
C ALA A 32 9.92 -2.17 30.90
N VAL A 33 8.90 -2.81 31.48
CA VAL A 33 7.54 -2.84 30.92
C VAL A 33 6.94 -1.44 30.87
N ALA A 34 7.07 -0.65 31.93
CA ALA A 34 6.56 0.72 31.97
C ALA A 34 7.22 1.60 30.89
N LEU A 35 8.53 1.48 30.73
CA LEU A 35 9.26 2.20 29.66
C LEU A 35 8.83 1.75 28.25
N ALA A 36 8.63 0.46 28.03
CA ALA A 36 8.14 -0.07 26.77
C ALA A 36 6.74 0.46 26.43
N VAL A 37 5.83 0.48 27.41
CA VAL A 37 4.47 1.04 27.26
C VAL A 37 4.52 2.55 26.99
N ALA A 38 5.35 3.29 27.69
CA ALA A 38 5.51 4.74 27.49
C ALA A 38 6.06 5.04 26.07
N ALA A 39 7.06 4.30 25.62
CA ALA A 39 7.61 4.43 24.27
C ALA A 39 6.56 4.10 23.20
N TRP A 40 5.79 3.02 23.40
CA TRP A 40 4.71 2.63 22.47
C TRP A 40 3.59 3.68 22.42
N GLN A 41 3.18 4.24 23.56
CA GLN A 41 2.17 5.30 23.61
C GLN A 41 2.66 6.59 22.95
N GLY A 42 3.92 6.99 23.21
CA GLY A 42 4.55 8.15 22.58
C GLY A 42 4.63 8.00 21.04
N TRP A 43 5.01 6.81 20.58
CA TRP A 43 5.04 6.49 19.15
C TRP A 43 3.64 6.57 18.51
N ASN A 44 2.63 5.99 19.16
CA ASN A 44 1.25 6.04 18.68
C ASN A 44 0.69 7.47 18.66
N TRP A 45 1.00 8.26 19.67
CA TRP A 45 0.60 9.66 19.71
C TRP A 45 1.24 10.44 18.56
N TRP A 46 2.54 10.27 18.34
CA TRP A 46 3.25 10.90 17.23
C TRP A 46 2.67 10.50 15.86
N GLN A 47 2.41 9.21 15.64
CA GLN A 47 1.78 8.73 14.40
C GLN A 47 0.38 9.35 14.17
N ARG A 48 -0.43 9.46 15.22
CA ARG A 48 -1.75 10.09 15.11
C ARG A 48 -1.63 11.58 14.76
N GLN A 49 -0.69 12.30 15.34
CA GLN A 49 -0.43 13.69 15.06
C GLN A 49 0.03 13.90 13.60
N GLN A 50 0.93 13.05 13.13
CA GLN A 50 1.38 13.04 11.73
C GLN A 50 0.20 12.78 10.78
N ALA A 51 -0.64 11.80 11.08
CA ALA A 51 -1.80 11.48 10.26
C ALA A 51 -2.85 12.61 10.24
N ALA A 52 -3.06 13.30 11.35
CA ALA A 52 -3.99 14.42 11.44
C ALA A 52 -3.54 15.61 10.56
N GLN A 53 -2.24 15.95 10.60
CA GLN A 53 -1.67 17.00 9.77
C GLN A 53 -1.67 16.60 8.29
N ALA A 54 -1.26 15.37 7.97
CA ALA A 54 -1.29 14.84 6.62
C ALA A 54 -2.71 14.84 6.01
N SER A 55 -3.72 14.56 6.82
CA SER A 55 -5.12 14.57 6.39
C SER A 55 -5.58 15.96 5.93
N ALA A 56 -5.14 17.03 6.60
CA ALA A 56 -5.44 18.41 6.19
C ALA A 56 -4.81 18.77 4.84
N VAL A 57 -3.53 18.38 4.64
CA VAL A 57 -2.84 18.58 3.35
C VAL A 57 -3.51 17.73 2.25
N PHE A 58 -3.91 16.50 2.56
CA PHE A 58 -4.60 15.64 1.61
C PHE A 58 -5.98 16.19 1.22
N SER A 59 -6.72 16.79 2.14
CA SER A 59 -7.99 17.48 1.84
C SER A 59 -7.79 18.66 0.88
N ALA A 60 -6.73 19.46 1.10
CA ALA A 60 -6.35 20.52 0.16
C ALA A 60 -5.96 19.98 -1.23
N LEU A 61 -5.27 18.84 -1.28
CA LEU A 61 -4.94 18.12 -2.52
C LEU A 61 -6.21 17.66 -3.26
N GLN A 62 -7.19 17.11 -2.55
CA GLN A 62 -8.47 16.73 -3.16
C GLN A 62 -9.18 17.94 -3.79
N THR A 63 -9.15 19.09 -3.13
CA THR A 63 -9.70 20.35 -3.67
C THR A 63 -8.98 20.78 -4.93
N ALA A 64 -7.63 20.79 -4.92
CA ALA A 64 -6.83 21.11 -6.11
C ALA A 64 -7.11 20.15 -7.28
N THR A 65 -7.30 18.85 -6.97
CA THR A 65 -7.66 17.83 -7.95
C THR A 65 -9.03 18.10 -8.57
N ALA A 66 -10.04 18.45 -7.76
CA ALA A 66 -11.37 18.79 -8.25
C ALA A 66 -11.35 20.03 -9.16
N GLN A 67 -10.45 20.96 -8.89
CA GLN A 67 -10.21 22.16 -9.72
C GLN A 67 -9.32 21.89 -10.93
N ARG A 68 -8.79 20.68 -11.10
CA ARG A 68 -7.82 20.28 -12.14
C ARG A 68 -6.54 21.12 -12.12
N ASP A 69 -6.16 21.66 -10.96
CA ASP A 69 -4.91 22.39 -10.77
C ASP A 69 -3.73 21.43 -10.58
N ALA A 70 -3.15 21.00 -11.69
CA ALA A 70 -2.04 20.04 -11.70
C ALA A 70 -0.79 20.58 -10.97
N LYS A 71 -0.54 21.91 -11.02
CA LYS A 71 0.58 22.51 -10.31
C LYS A 71 0.39 22.43 -8.81
N ARG A 72 -0.77 22.86 -8.32
CA ARG A 72 -1.08 22.82 -6.89
C ARG A 72 -1.18 21.40 -6.36
N ALA A 73 -1.77 20.48 -7.14
CA ALA A 73 -1.80 19.06 -6.79
C ALA A 73 -0.40 18.46 -6.62
N ARG A 74 0.55 18.82 -7.49
CA ARG A 74 1.95 18.40 -7.40
C ARG A 74 2.64 18.95 -6.14
N GLU A 75 2.46 20.23 -5.84
CA GLU A 75 3.04 20.87 -4.66
C GLU A 75 2.56 20.20 -3.37
N LEU A 76 1.24 19.97 -3.23
CA LEU A 76 0.65 19.33 -2.06
C LEU A 76 1.04 17.86 -1.93
N ALA A 77 1.14 17.12 -3.03
CA ALA A 77 1.66 15.76 -3.01
C ALA A 77 3.14 15.72 -2.61
N GLY A 78 3.95 16.66 -3.08
CA GLY A 78 5.34 16.85 -2.63
C GLY A 78 5.41 17.09 -1.13
N GLU A 79 4.56 17.96 -0.58
CA GLU A 79 4.49 18.21 0.86
C GLU A 79 4.13 16.95 1.66
N LEU A 80 3.18 16.13 1.16
CA LEU A 80 2.84 14.84 1.77
C LEU A 80 4.01 13.86 1.77
N ILE A 81 4.74 13.79 0.67
CA ILE A 81 5.92 12.94 0.51
C ILE A 81 7.03 13.38 1.47
N ASP A 82 7.33 14.66 1.52
CA ASP A 82 8.48 15.18 2.26
C ASP A 82 8.28 15.17 3.77
N LYS A 83 7.07 15.54 4.23
CA LYS A 83 6.80 15.74 5.66
C LYS A 83 6.06 14.56 6.30
N TYR A 84 5.27 13.80 5.52
CA TYR A 84 4.32 12.81 6.03
C TYR A 84 4.47 11.44 5.35
N SER A 85 5.65 11.11 4.85
CA SER A 85 5.95 9.86 4.12
C SER A 85 5.54 8.58 4.87
N VAL A 86 5.56 8.61 6.21
CA VAL A 86 5.18 7.48 7.08
C VAL A 86 3.66 7.26 7.17
N THR A 87 2.86 8.15 6.59
CA THR A 87 1.39 8.05 6.58
C THR A 87 0.88 7.46 5.27
N SER A 88 -0.31 6.84 5.30
CA SER A 88 -0.97 6.38 4.07
C SER A 88 -1.35 7.53 3.14
N TYR A 89 -1.49 8.76 3.68
CA TYR A 89 -1.83 9.94 2.90
C TYR A 89 -0.78 10.31 1.85
N ALA A 90 0.50 10.05 2.12
CA ALA A 90 1.56 10.30 1.14
C ALA A 90 1.39 9.43 -0.12
N GLY A 91 1.16 8.13 0.04
CA GLY A 91 0.92 7.23 -1.09
C GLY A 91 -0.37 7.55 -1.85
N MET A 92 -1.45 7.83 -1.13
CA MET A 92 -2.71 8.27 -1.75
C MET A 92 -2.56 9.60 -2.48
N GLY A 93 -1.84 10.56 -1.89
CA GLY A 93 -1.57 11.86 -2.46
C GLY A 93 -0.77 11.78 -3.75
N ALA A 94 0.29 10.99 -3.76
CA ALA A 94 1.10 10.76 -4.95
C ALA A 94 0.27 10.17 -6.10
N LEU A 95 -0.56 9.16 -5.81
CA LEU A 95 -1.47 8.56 -6.80
C LEU A 95 -2.51 9.54 -7.34
N LEU A 96 -3.05 10.40 -6.48
CA LEU A 96 -4.05 11.38 -6.86
C LEU A 96 -3.46 12.50 -7.71
N ALA A 97 -2.30 13.04 -7.31
CA ALA A 97 -1.58 14.04 -8.08
C ALA A 97 -1.13 13.50 -9.44
N ALA A 98 -0.60 12.28 -9.49
CA ALA A 98 -0.20 11.64 -10.73
C ALA A 98 -1.36 11.55 -11.73
N ARG A 99 -2.58 11.23 -11.27
CA ARG A 99 -3.76 11.21 -12.13
C ARG A 99 -4.02 12.57 -12.78
N VAL A 100 -4.02 13.65 -11.98
CA VAL A 100 -4.24 15.01 -12.51
C VAL A 100 -3.14 15.42 -13.49
N GLN A 101 -1.91 14.99 -13.23
CA GLN A 101 -0.77 15.25 -14.11
C GLN A 101 -0.92 14.50 -15.46
N VAL A 102 -1.34 13.24 -15.41
CA VAL A 102 -1.65 12.48 -16.64
C VAL A 102 -2.77 13.17 -17.44
N ASP A 103 -3.86 13.57 -16.77
CA ASP A 103 -4.98 14.27 -17.38
C ASP A 103 -4.56 15.62 -17.99
N ALA A 104 -3.54 16.26 -17.44
CA ALA A 104 -2.93 17.50 -17.94
C ALA A 104 -1.80 17.31 -18.98
N GLY A 105 -1.47 16.05 -19.32
CA GLY A 105 -0.39 15.72 -20.26
C GLY A 105 1.03 15.81 -19.66
N ASP A 106 1.16 16.02 -18.35
CA ASP A 106 2.46 16.10 -17.65
C ASP A 106 2.94 14.70 -17.21
N MET A 107 3.25 13.86 -18.20
CA MET A 107 3.67 12.48 -17.98
C MET A 107 4.95 12.37 -17.16
N LYS A 108 5.88 13.33 -17.32
CA LYS A 108 7.14 13.35 -16.57
C LYS A 108 6.91 13.43 -15.06
N ASN A 109 6.11 14.37 -14.61
CA ASN A 109 5.82 14.52 -13.18
C ASN A 109 4.90 13.39 -12.66
N ALA A 110 3.97 12.90 -13.48
CA ALA A 110 3.16 11.74 -13.13
C ALA A 110 4.04 10.50 -12.84
N ARG A 111 5.02 10.21 -13.68
CA ARG A 111 5.99 9.12 -13.47
C ARG A 111 6.75 9.26 -12.15
N VAL A 112 7.21 10.46 -11.81
CA VAL A 112 7.94 10.70 -10.55
C VAL A 112 7.06 10.37 -9.34
N GLN A 113 5.81 10.83 -9.33
CA GLN A 113 4.87 10.56 -8.25
C GLN A 113 4.52 9.07 -8.15
N LEU A 114 4.27 8.42 -9.29
CA LEU A 114 3.95 7.00 -9.34
C LEU A 114 5.13 6.13 -8.90
N ALA A 115 6.35 6.46 -9.35
CA ALA A 115 7.56 5.73 -8.96
C ALA A 115 7.79 5.82 -7.45
N TRP A 116 7.65 7.02 -6.87
CA TRP A 116 7.75 7.18 -5.43
C TRP A 116 6.70 6.32 -4.69
N ALA A 117 5.44 6.36 -5.12
CA ALA A 117 4.37 5.59 -4.49
C ALA A 117 4.58 4.07 -4.64
N ALA A 118 5.11 3.61 -5.78
CA ALA A 118 5.40 2.21 -6.04
C ALA A 118 6.47 1.63 -5.09
N GLU A 119 7.39 2.46 -4.62
CA GLU A 119 8.48 2.05 -3.74
C GLU A 119 8.16 2.31 -2.27
N ASN A 120 7.55 3.45 -1.95
CA ASN A 120 7.52 3.99 -0.59
C ASN A 120 6.12 4.02 0.05
N ALA A 121 5.02 3.84 -0.71
CA ALA A 121 3.69 3.86 -0.09
C ALA A 121 3.58 2.81 1.02
N LYS A 122 3.04 3.22 2.17
CA LYS A 122 2.93 2.38 3.36
C LYS A 122 2.09 1.12 3.12
N ASP A 123 1.01 1.26 2.38
CA ASP A 123 0.09 0.18 2.03
C ASP A 123 0.55 -0.58 0.79
N ALA A 124 0.57 -1.92 0.87
CA ALA A 124 1.00 -2.77 -0.25
C ALA A 124 0.10 -2.63 -1.47
N GLY A 125 -1.22 -2.50 -1.27
CA GLY A 125 -2.17 -2.30 -2.36
C GLY A 125 -1.97 -0.96 -3.08
N LEU A 126 -1.58 0.10 -2.35
CA LEU A 126 -1.21 1.38 -2.97
C LEU A 126 0.08 1.25 -3.79
N ARG A 127 1.07 0.47 -3.32
CA ARG A 127 2.29 0.19 -4.12
C ARG A 127 1.96 -0.55 -5.40
N ASP A 128 1.12 -1.57 -5.33
CA ASP A 128 0.71 -2.34 -6.51
C ASP A 128 -0.09 -1.49 -7.50
N LEU A 129 -1.01 -0.66 -7.01
CA LEU A 129 -1.74 0.29 -7.83
C LEU A 129 -0.81 1.30 -8.50
N ALA A 130 0.20 1.79 -7.77
CA ALA A 130 1.18 2.72 -8.31
C ALA A 130 2.03 2.08 -9.41
N ARG A 131 2.51 0.84 -9.21
CA ARG A 131 3.25 0.07 -10.24
C ARG A 131 2.41 -0.15 -11.49
N LEU A 132 1.15 -0.52 -11.31
CA LEU A 132 0.24 -0.74 -12.42
C LEU A 132 0.05 0.54 -13.25
N ARG A 133 -0.20 1.68 -12.59
CA ARG A 133 -0.36 2.97 -13.27
C ARG A 133 0.93 3.47 -13.90
N LEU A 134 2.07 3.26 -13.22
CA LEU A 134 3.39 3.62 -13.75
C LEU A 134 3.70 2.83 -15.03
N ALA A 135 3.44 1.53 -15.01
CA ALA A 135 3.62 0.67 -16.19
C ALA A 135 2.67 1.08 -17.34
N ALA A 136 1.44 1.51 -17.05
CA ALA A 136 0.53 2.01 -18.06
C ALA A 136 1.04 3.32 -18.71
N VAL A 137 1.53 4.28 -17.92
CA VAL A 137 2.15 5.50 -18.46
C VAL A 137 3.39 5.17 -19.30
N MET A 138 4.22 4.23 -18.86
CA MET A 138 5.38 3.77 -19.61
C MET A 138 5.01 3.05 -20.92
N LEU A 139 3.88 2.32 -20.92
CA LEU A 139 3.33 1.70 -22.14
C LEU A 139 2.92 2.77 -23.17
N ASP A 140 2.23 3.83 -22.74
CA ASP A 140 1.82 4.95 -23.59
C ASP A 140 3.04 5.68 -24.19
N GLU A 141 4.14 5.76 -23.43
CA GLU A 141 5.43 6.31 -23.89
C GLU A 141 6.26 5.32 -24.71
N LYS A 142 5.76 4.09 -24.93
CA LYS A 142 6.47 2.98 -25.61
C LYS A 142 7.74 2.53 -24.90
N ALA A 143 7.89 2.83 -23.62
CA ALA A 143 8.99 2.39 -22.74
C ALA A 143 8.72 0.95 -22.22
N TYR A 144 8.57 -0.01 -23.14
CA TYR A 144 8.07 -1.35 -22.85
C TYR A 144 8.89 -2.12 -21.82
N ASP A 145 10.22 -2.03 -21.90
CA ASP A 145 11.11 -2.76 -20.98
C ASP A 145 11.02 -2.20 -19.55
N GLU A 146 10.88 -0.88 -19.43
CA GLU A 146 10.67 -0.24 -18.12
C GLU A 146 9.30 -0.61 -17.55
N ALA A 147 8.25 -0.62 -18.37
CA ALA A 147 6.92 -1.04 -17.96
C ALA A 147 6.91 -2.50 -17.48
N MET A 148 7.57 -3.41 -18.19
CA MET A 148 7.70 -4.81 -17.79
C MET A 148 8.44 -4.99 -16.48
N LYS A 149 9.46 -4.17 -16.19
CA LYS A 149 10.16 -4.18 -14.88
C LYS A 149 9.22 -3.83 -13.74
N GLN A 150 8.33 -2.85 -13.91
CA GLN A 150 7.34 -2.51 -12.89
C GLN A 150 6.38 -3.67 -12.60
N LEU A 151 6.03 -4.45 -13.61
CA LEU A 151 5.15 -5.59 -13.51
C LEU A 151 5.85 -6.90 -13.10
N ALA A 152 7.17 -6.93 -12.99
CA ALA A 152 7.92 -8.12 -12.60
C ALA A 152 7.76 -8.48 -11.11
N VAL A 153 7.40 -7.52 -10.27
CA VAL A 153 7.10 -7.75 -8.85
C VAL A 153 5.78 -8.52 -8.74
N GLU A 154 5.75 -9.56 -7.89
CA GLU A 154 4.51 -10.30 -7.64
C GLU A 154 3.54 -9.41 -6.85
N PRO A 155 2.36 -9.08 -7.39
CA PRO A 155 1.40 -8.22 -6.72
C PRO A 155 0.52 -9.03 -5.77
N GLY A 156 -0.16 -8.33 -4.86
CA GLY A 156 -1.24 -8.93 -4.07
C GLY A 156 -2.33 -9.51 -4.98
N ALA A 157 -3.02 -10.54 -4.47
CA ALA A 157 -3.98 -11.34 -5.25
C ALA A 157 -5.02 -10.46 -5.99
N ALA A 158 -5.50 -9.39 -5.36
CA ALA A 158 -6.48 -8.47 -5.95
C ALA A 158 -5.99 -7.74 -7.21
N PHE A 159 -4.68 -7.55 -7.37
CA PHE A 159 -4.07 -6.87 -8.51
C PHE A 159 -3.51 -7.84 -9.55
N ALA A 160 -3.34 -9.11 -9.22
CA ALA A 160 -2.73 -10.11 -10.10
C ALA A 160 -3.38 -10.22 -11.49
N PRO A 161 -4.72 -10.18 -11.65
CA PRO A 161 -5.34 -10.14 -12.97
C PRO A 161 -4.96 -8.90 -13.80
N ARG A 162 -4.94 -7.73 -13.16
CA ARG A 162 -4.61 -6.46 -13.83
C ARG A 162 -3.15 -6.38 -14.26
N PHE A 163 -2.24 -6.93 -13.46
CA PHE A 163 -0.82 -7.05 -13.84
C PHE A 163 -0.65 -7.95 -15.05
N ALA A 164 -1.34 -9.09 -15.08
CA ALA A 164 -1.29 -10.00 -16.22
C ALA A 164 -1.91 -9.36 -17.48
N GLU A 165 -3.05 -8.66 -17.34
CA GLU A 165 -3.68 -7.93 -18.44
C GLU A 165 -2.72 -6.90 -19.04
N LEU A 166 -2.09 -6.05 -18.20
CA LEU A 166 -1.20 -4.99 -18.68
C LEU A 166 0.07 -5.56 -19.34
N ARG A 167 0.59 -6.71 -18.88
CA ARG A 167 1.64 -7.44 -19.60
C ARG A 167 1.17 -7.85 -21.00
N GLY A 168 -0.08 -8.30 -21.12
CA GLY A 168 -0.70 -8.60 -22.40
C GLY A 168 -0.77 -7.38 -23.32
N ASP A 169 -1.17 -6.22 -22.76
CA ASP A 169 -1.22 -4.95 -23.51
C ASP A 169 0.17 -4.55 -24.02
N ILE A 170 1.22 -4.70 -23.19
CA ILE A 170 2.60 -4.42 -23.58
C ILE A 170 3.06 -5.36 -24.69
N PHE A 171 2.81 -6.67 -24.59
CA PHE A 171 3.18 -7.63 -25.63
C PHE A 171 2.41 -7.36 -26.93
N ALA A 172 1.13 -7.02 -26.86
CA ALA A 172 0.33 -6.64 -28.02
C ALA A 172 0.91 -5.39 -28.70
N ALA A 173 1.28 -4.37 -27.93
CA ALA A 173 1.92 -3.15 -28.46
C ALA A 173 3.29 -3.41 -29.13
N GLN A 174 3.99 -4.47 -28.69
CA GLN A 174 5.23 -4.94 -29.32
C GLN A 174 4.99 -5.85 -30.53
N GLY A 175 3.74 -6.17 -30.91
CA GLY A 175 3.40 -7.11 -31.97
C GLY A 175 3.61 -8.59 -31.58
N LYS A 176 3.83 -8.90 -30.32
CA LYS A 176 4.06 -10.26 -29.78
C LYS A 176 2.73 -10.93 -29.44
N SER A 177 1.96 -11.29 -30.46
CA SER A 177 0.56 -11.75 -30.32
C SER A 177 0.43 -13.04 -29.49
N ALA A 178 1.39 -13.98 -29.57
CA ALA A 178 1.35 -15.23 -28.81
C ALA A 178 1.55 -14.97 -27.31
N GLU A 179 2.53 -14.16 -26.96
CA GLU A 179 2.82 -13.77 -25.56
C GLU A 179 1.68 -12.92 -24.98
N ALA A 180 1.10 -12.02 -25.79
CA ALA A 180 -0.06 -11.24 -25.40
C ALA A 180 -1.26 -12.12 -25.05
N ARG A 181 -1.56 -13.11 -25.92
CA ARG A 181 -2.64 -14.08 -25.67
C ARG A 181 -2.43 -14.85 -24.36
N ASN A 182 -1.23 -15.39 -24.14
CA ASN A 182 -0.89 -16.10 -22.92
C ASN A 182 -1.07 -15.23 -21.66
N ALA A 183 -0.68 -13.96 -21.75
CA ALA A 183 -0.83 -13.01 -20.64
C ALA A 183 -2.30 -12.68 -20.33
N TYR A 184 -3.15 -12.52 -21.38
CA TYR A 184 -4.58 -12.33 -21.17
C TYR A 184 -5.28 -13.59 -20.63
N ASP A 185 -4.90 -14.79 -21.09
CA ASP A 185 -5.42 -16.04 -20.55
C ASP A 185 -5.05 -16.20 -19.05
N LEU A 186 -3.83 -15.81 -18.68
CA LEU A 186 -3.41 -15.75 -17.27
C LEU A 186 -4.26 -14.74 -16.46
N ALA A 187 -4.54 -13.56 -17.04
CA ALA A 187 -5.38 -12.56 -16.39
C ALA A 187 -6.79 -13.10 -16.11
N LEU A 188 -7.39 -13.77 -17.08
CA LEU A 188 -8.71 -14.41 -16.95
C LEU A 188 -8.70 -15.50 -15.89
N THR A 189 -7.68 -16.35 -15.88
CA THR A 189 -7.52 -17.43 -14.87
C THR A 189 -7.40 -16.88 -13.47
N LYS A 190 -6.55 -15.83 -13.28
CA LYS A 190 -6.39 -15.18 -11.98
C LYS A 190 -7.69 -14.48 -11.54
N PHE A 191 -8.42 -13.87 -12.47
CA PHE A 191 -9.72 -13.27 -12.20
C PHE A 191 -10.75 -14.31 -11.74
N ASP A 192 -10.86 -15.44 -12.45
CA ASP A 192 -11.79 -16.51 -12.09
C ASP A 192 -11.47 -17.15 -10.73
N THR A 193 -10.20 -17.13 -10.33
CA THR A 193 -9.78 -17.57 -8.98
C THR A 193 -10.30 -16.63 -7.89
N LEU A 194 -10.27 -15.31 -8.14
CA LEU A 194 -10.79 -14.30 -7.22
C LEU A 194 -12.32 -14.28 -7.19
N ALA A 195 -12.97 -14.55 -8.33
CA ALA A 195 -14.43 -14.48 -8.49
C ALA A 195 -15.19 -15.63 -7.82
N LYS A 196 -14.50 -16.53 -7.13
CA LYS A 196 -15.15 -17.55 -6.28
C LYS A 196 -15.84 -16.93 -5.06
N ASP A 197 -15.44 -15.72 -4.65
CA ASP A 197 -16.10 -14.94 -3.63
C ASP A 197 -17.16 -14.02 -4.27
N ASP A 198 -18.40 -14.03 -3.71
CA ASP A 198 -19.59 -13.40 -4.31
C ASP A 198 -19.47 -11.90 -4.63
N GLU A 199 -18.64 -11.14 -3.90
CA GLU A 199 -18.42 -9.71 -4.16
C GLU A 199 -17.68 -9.45 -5.48
N THR A 200 -16.90 -10.41 -5.98
CA THR A 200 -16.10 -10.25 -7.20
C THR A 200 -16.90 -10.56 -8.47
N ARG A 201 -18.01 -11.30 -8.35
CA ARG A 201 -18.90 -11.62 -9.49
C ARG A 201 -19.54 -10.40 -10.15
N GLN A 202 -19.74 -9.30 -9.38
CA GLN A 202 -20.30 -8.05 -9.90
C GLN A 202 -19.37 -7.29 -10.87
N ARG A 203 -18.12 -7.77 -11.06
CA ARG A 203 -17.13 -7.18 -11.97
C ARG A 203 -17.12 -7.83 -13.36
N GLY A 204 -18.25 -8.35 -13.82
CA GLY A 204 -18.39 -9.04 -15.13
C GLY A 204 -17.80 -8.27 -16.32
N GLY A 205 -17.97 -6.94 -16.37
CA GLY A 205 -17.43 -6.10 -17.42
C GLY A 205 -15.90 -6.15 -17.59
N TYR A 206 -15.15 -6.43 -16.52
CA TYR A 206 -13.70 -6.62 -16.63
C TYR A 206 -13.34 -7.86 -17.46
N LYS A 207 -13.98 -8.98 -17.18
CA LYS A 207 -13.73 -10.24 -17.87
C LYS A 207 -13.99 -10.10 -19.37
N GLU A 208 -15.09 -9.46 -19.74
CA GLU A 208 -15.46 -9.20 -21.14
C GLU A 208 -14.42 -8.35 -21.87
N VAL A 209 -13.90 -7.31 -21.22
CA VAL A 209 -12.85 -6.46 -21.79
C VAL A 209 -11.58 -7.27 -22.10
N VAL A 210 -11.11 -8.08 -21.15
CA VAL A 210 -9.89 -8.89 -21.34
C VAL A 210 -10.11 -9.97 -22.42
N GLN A 211 -11.30 -10.59 -22.46
CA GLN A 211 -11.66 -11.54 -23.52
C GLN A 211 -11.64 -10.86 -24.89
N THR A 212 -12.23 -9.69 -25.01
CA THR A 212 -12.23 -8.91 -26.26
C THR A 212 -10.81 -8.57 -26.73
N LYS A 213 -9.95 -8.11 -25.79
CA LYS A 213 -8.51 -7.85 -26.10
C LYS A 213 -7.82 -9.11 -26.62
N ARG A 214 -7.99 -10.25 -25.96
CA ARG A 214 -7.42 -11.55 -26.35
C ARG A 214 -7.88 -11.98 -27.75
N ASP A 215 -9.18 -11.88 -28.00
CA ASP A 215 -9.79 -12.37 -29.23
C ASP A 215 -9.45 -11.46 -30.44
N SER A 216 -9.23 -10.16 -30.18
CA SER A 216 -8.78 -9.21 -31.21
C SER A 216 -7.39 -9.52 -31.75
N LEU A 217 -6.52 -10.22 -31.03
CA LEU A 217 -5.20 -10.65 -31.46
C LEU A 217 -5.25 -11.71 -32.60
N GLY A 218 -6.39 -12.35 -32.83
CA GLY A 218 -6.58 -13.34 -33.90
C GLY A 218 -7.18 -12.79 -35.19
N ALA A 219 -7.71 -11.56 -35.17
CA ALA A 219 -8.39 -10.93 -36.30
C ALA A 219 -7.46 -10.12 -37.20
N ALA A 220 -6.21 -9.87 -36.79
CA ALA A 220 -5.19 -9.18 -37.59
C ALA A 220 -4.39 -10.21 -38.39
N LYS A 221 -4.93 -10.65 -39.52
CA LYS A 221 -4.26 -11.31 -40.65
C LYS A 221 -4.38 -10.46 -41.88
#